data_9ff074cea080ec84bbcbdf2f84f2fc69
#
_entry.id   9ff074cea080ec84bbcbdf2f84f2fc69
#
_cell.length_a   1.000
_cell.length_b   1.000
_cell.length_c   1.000
_cell.angle_alpha   90.00
_cell.angle_beta   90.00
_cell.angle_gamma   90.00
#
_symmetry.space_group_name_H-M   'P 1'
#
loop_
_entity.id
_entity.type
_entity.pdbx_description
1 polymer ?
#
loop_
_entity_poly.entity_id
_entity_poly.type
_entity_poly.pdbx_seq_one_letter_code
_entity_poly.pdbx_strand_id
1 'polypeptide(L)'
;DDKEDVAQALSKYDFLAMPIVDLEKRLVGIVTVDDAMDVIEEETTEDFEKMAAMLPSDKPYLRAGVFDTWKARMPWLLILMLSATFTGMILNHYESALAACLVLNAYIPMLSGTGGNSGTQASVAVIRALSLGEVDFSDVLAVLWKEVRVAFLCGAALAAANFAKMLL
;
A
#
# COMPACT_ATOMS: atom_id res chain seq x y z
N ASP A 1 -9.08 22.35 9.73
CA ASP A 1 -7.89 21.74 9.12
C ASP A 1 -7.68 20.41 9.80
N ASP A 2 -7.16 19.43 9.06
CA ASP A 2 -6.83 18.11 9.59
C ASP A 2 -5.57 18.21 10.49
N LYS A 3 -5.44 17.29 11.47
CA LYS A 3 -4.28 17.23 12.36
C LYS A 3 -2.97 17.00 11.58
N GLU A 4 -3.04 16.20 10.52
CA GLU A 4 -1.93 15.91 9.63
C GLU A 4 -1.44 17.14 8.87
N ASP A 5 -2.36 17.93 8.29
CA ASP A 5 -2.04 19.20 7.60
C ASP A 5 -1.31 20.19 8.52
N VAL A 6 -1.77 20.26 9.77
CA VAL A 6 -1.15 21.14 10.78
C VAL A 6 0.27 20.66 11.13
N ALA A 7 0.45 19.37 11.34
CA ALA A 7 1.75 18.77 11.63
C ALA A 7 2.73 18.93 10.46
N GLN A 8 2.27 18.72 9.23
CA GLN A 8 3.06 18.96 8.02
C GLN A 8 3.45 20.45 7.87
N ALA A 9 2.52 21.38 8.17
CA ALA A 9 2.81 22.80 8.11
C ALA A 9 3.86 23.23 9.16
N LEU A 10 3.76 22.71 10.40
CA LEU A 10 4.77 22.96 11.44
C LEU A 10 6.16 22.47 10.98
N SER A 11 6.23 21.27 10.42
CA SER A 11 7.46 20.68 9.89
C SER A 11 8.01 21.44 8.68
N LYS A 12 7.14 21.84 7.72
CA LYS A 12 7.54 22.51 6.48
C LYS A 12 8.11 23.91 6.69
N TYR A 13 7.59 24.63 7.68
CA TYR A 13 7.97 26.02 7.95
C TYR A 13 8.87 26.18 9.18
N ASP A 14 9.30 25.07 9.79
CA ASP A 14 10.13 25.06 11.01
C ASP A 14 9.51 25.86 12.16
N PHE A 15 8.17 25.81 12.30
CA PHE A 15 7.49 26.49 13.38
C PHE A 15 7.60 25.70 14.69
N LEU A 16 7.84 26.40 15.80
CA LEU A 16 7.84 25.81 17.13
C LEU A 16 6.43 25.66 17.71
N ALA A 17 5.50 26.48 17.26
CA ALA A 17 4.10 26.43 17.63
C ALA A 17 3.23 27.13 16.59
N MET A 18 1.97 26.70 16.48
CA MET A 18 0.97 27.30 15.61
C MET A 18 -0.30 27.65 16.39
N PRO A 19 -0.88 28.88 16.22
CA PRO A 19 -2.11 29.25 16.91
C PRO A 19 -3.32 28.54 16.28
N ILE A 20 -4.22 28.05 17.12
CA ILE A 20 -5.53 27.55 16.72
C ILE A 20 -6.57 28.63 16.96
N VAL A 21 -7.37 28.92 15.96
CA VAL A 21 -8.47 29.89 16.02
C VAL A 21 -9.81 29.23 15.75
N ASP A 22 -10.86 29.74 16.37
CA ASP A 22 -12.24 29.34 16.07
C ASP A 22 -12.76 29.97 14.76
N LEU A 23 -14.00 29.65 14.40
CA LEU A 23 -14.66 30.21 13.22
C LEU A 23 -14.79 31.74 13.27
N GLU A 24 -14.74 32.34 14.46
CA GLU A 24 -14.78 33.78 14.71
C GLU A 24 -13.38 34.41 14.77
N LYS A 25 -12.35 33.63 14.42
CA LYS A 25 -10.92 34.03 14.44
C LYS A 25 -10.39 34.42 15.81
N ARG A 26 -11.00 33.89 16.89
CA ARG A 26 -10.47 34.06 18.24
C ARG A 26 -9.50 32.94 18.57
N LEU A 27 -8.40 33.27 19.21
CA LEU A 27 -7.40 32.30 19.65
C LEU A 27 -8.03 31.37 20.71
N VAL A 28 -8.07 30.07 20.42
CA VAL A 28 -8.61 29.03 21.32
C VAL A 28 -7.51 28.14 21.90
N GLY A 29 -6.33 28.11 21.29
CA GLY A 29 -5.21 27.32 21.75
C GLY A 29 -3.97 27.46 20.89
N ILE A 30 -2.98 26.65 21.18
CA ILE A 30 -1.77 26.48 20.36
C ILE A 30 -1.51 24.98 20.18
N VAL A 31 -0.93 24.61 19.04
CA VAL A 31 -0.29 23.32 18.81
C VAL A 31 1.20 23.54 18.80
N THR A 32 1.92 22.74 19.54
CA THR A 32 3.38 22.83 19.64
C THR A 32 4.07 21.78 18.76
N VAL A 33 5.36 21.94 18.52
CA VAL A 33 6.13 21.02 17.65
C VAL A 33 6.19 19.61 18.23
N ASP A 34 6.16 19.44 19.55
CA ASP A 34 6.09 18.13 20.20
C ASP A 34 4.77 17.42 19.93
N ASP A 35 3.62 18.10 20.00
CA ASP A 35 2.33 17.56 19.59
C ASP A 35 2.32 17.17 18.11
N ALA A 36 2.95 17.98 17.26
CA ALA A 36 3.07 17.69 15.84
C ALA A 36 3.94 16.46 15.56
N MET A 37 5.00 16.23 16.35
CA MET A 37 5.83 15.04 16.24
C MET A 37 5.06 13.78 16.58
N ASP A 38 4.22 13.80 17.61
CA ASP A 38 3.36 12.67 17.98
C ASP A 38 2.37 12.35 16.84
N VAL A 39 1.76 13.37 16.24
CA VAL A 39 0.87 13.18 15.08
C VAL A 39 1.62 12.57 13.89
N ILE A 40 2.83 13.04 13.57
CA ILE A 40 3.63 12.48 12.48
C ILE A 40 3.99 11.02 12.73
N GLU A 41 4.27 10.64 13.97
CA GLU A 41 4.55 9.24 14.34
C GLU A 41 3.29 8.36 14.19
N GLU A 42 2.12 8.84 14.65
CA GLU A 42 0.85 8.16 14.48
C GLU A 42 0.52 7.95 13.01
N GLU A 43 0.53 9.00 12.19
CA GLU A 43 0.24 8.92 10.75
C GLU A 43 1.24 8.03 10.00
N THR A 44 2.52 8.11 10.34
CA THR A 44 3.54 7.21 9.76
C THR A 44 3.25 5.76 10.09
N THR A 45 2.81 5.46 11.31
CA THR A 45 2.45 4.10 11.74
C THR A 45 1.21 3.61 10.98
N GLU A 46 0.18 4.47 10.86
CA GLU A 46 -1.02 4.18 10.08
C GLU A 46 -0.69 3.88 8.61
N ASP A 47 0.21 4.66 8.00
CA ASP A 47 0.68 4.45 6.64
C ASP A 47 1.35 3.09 6.46
N PHE A 48 2.21 2.67 7.38
CA PHE A 48 2.80 1.33 7.34
C PHE A 48 1.75 0.22 7.43
N GLU A 49 0.74 0.39 8.26
CA GLU A 49 -0.36 -0.57 8.36
C GLU A 49 -1.20 -0.62 7.08
N LYS A 50 -1.50 0.53 6.48
CA LYS A 50 -2.19 0.64 5.17
C LYS A 50 -1.35 0.00 4.04
N MET A 51 -0.03 0.22 4.01
CA MET A 51 0.88 -0.41 3.05
C MET A 51 0.87 -1.93 3.16
N ALA A 52 0.68 -2.46 4.37
CA ALA A 52 0.52 -3.89 4.63
C ALA A 52 -0.93 -4.39 4.43
N ALA A 53 -1.84 -3.51 3.97
CA ALA A 53 -3.27 -3.78 3.83
C ALA A 53 -3.93 -4.27 5.13
N MET A 54 -3.48 -3.76 6.26
CA MET A 54 -4.08 -3.94 7.58
C MET A 54 -4.96 -2.75 7.95
N LEU A 55 -5.94 -2.99 8.81
CA LEU A 55 -6.68 -1.89 9.44
C LEU A 55 -5.81 -1.24 10.52
N PRO A 56 -5.78 0.09 10.61
CA PRO A 56 -5.00 0.82 11.60
C PRO A 56 -5.36 0.44 13.05
N SER A 57 -4.38 0.51 13.94
CA SER A 57 -4.53 0.19 15.37
C SER A 57 -3.77 1.19 16.24
N ASP A 58 -4.48 1.89 17.11
CA ASP A 58 -3.88 2.85 18.05
C ASP A 58 -3.19 2.18 19.25
N LYS A 59 -3.14 0.84 19.30
CA LYS A 59 -2.61 0.09 20.44
C LYS A 59 -1.17 -0.34 20.20
N PRO A 60 -0.25 -0.14 21.17
CA PRO A 60 1.07 -0.74 21.12
C PRO A 60 0.99 -2.26 20.92
N TYR A 61 1.86 -2.83 20.10
CA TYR A 61 1.81 -4.22 19.65
C TYR A 61 1.60 -5.25 20.77
N LEU A 62 2.31 -5.09 21.89
CA LEU A 62 2.19 -6.02 23.03
C LEU A 62 0.90 -5.83 23.85
N ARG A 63 0.22 -4.70 23.71
CA ARG A 63 -1.07 -4.41 24.38
C ARG A 63 -2.27 -4.71 23.48
N ALA A 64 -2.05 -4.85 22.19
CA ALA A 64 -3.08 -5.30 21.26
C ALA A 64 -3.44 -6.76 21.53
N GLY A 65 -4.72 -7.03 21.74
CA GLY A 65 -5.20 -8.40 21.92
C GLY A 65 -5.09 -9.22 20.64
N VAL A 66 -5.02 -10.55 20.77
CA VAL A 66 -5.01 -11.46 19.62
C VAL A 66 -6.22 -11.21 18.70
N PHE A 67 -7.37 -10.93 19.26
CA PHE A 67 -8.60 -10.65 18.52
C PHE A 67 -8.53 -9.31 17.75
N ASP A 68 -7.92 -8.28 18.34
CA ASP A 68 -7.74 -6.98 17.69
C ASP A 68 -6.83 -7.14 16.45
N THR A 69 -5.70 -7.82 16.63
CA THR A 69 -4.77 -8.13 15.53
C THR A 69 -5.41 -8.99 14.44
N TRP A 70 -6.21 -9.99 14.85
CA TRP A 70 -6.96 -10.82 13.90
C TRP A 70 -7.95 -9.99 13.07
N LYS A 71 -8.74 -9.13 13.71
CA LYS A 71 -9.68 -8.22 13.01
C LYS A 71 -8.99 -7.28 12.04
N ALA A 72 -7.81 -6.78 12.39
CA ALA A 72 -7.05 -5.88 11.52
C ALA A 72 -6.59 -6.56 10.22
N ARG A 73 -6.31 -7.85 10.25
CA ARG A 73 -5.76 -8.60 9.10
C ARG A 73 -6.82 -9.32 8.26
N MET A 74 -7.90 -9.79 8.88
CA MET A 74 -8.87 -10.68 8.24
C MET A 74 -9.58 -10.09 7.00
N PRO A 75 -10.02 -8.83 6.97
CA PRO A 75 -10.73 -8.29 5.82
C PRO A 75 -9.93 -8.44 4.52
N TRP A 76 -8.65 -8.09 4.56
CA TRP A 76 -7.79 -8.21 3.39
C TRP A 76 -7.52 -9.66 2.98
N LEU A 77 -7.28 -10.54 3.95
CA LEU A 77 -7.07 -11.97 3.70
C LEU A 77 -8.31 -12.63 3.05
N LEU A 78 -9.52 -12.22 3.44
CA LEU A 78 -10.75 -12.68 2.81
C LEU A 78 -10.87 -12.22 1.36
N ILE A 79 -10.51 -10.96 1.05
CA ILE A 79 -10.48 -10.44 -0.31
C ILE A 79 -9.48 -11.23 -1.16
N LEU A 80 -8.28 -11.49 -0.63
CA LEU A 80 -7.27 -12.30 -1.31
C LEU A 80 -7.74 -13.74 -1.54
N MET A 81 -8.44 -14.34 -0.59
CA MET A 81 -9.02 -15.68 -0.73
C MET A 81 -10.07 -15.73 -1.85
N LEU A 82 -10.94 -14.71 -1.95
CA LEU A 82 -11.89 -14.61 -3.07
C LEU A 82 -11.16 -14.49 -4.41
N SER A 83 -10.14 -13.64 -4.49
CA SER A 83 -9.30 -13.50 -5.69
C SER A 83 -8.63 -14.82 -6.08
N ALA A 84 -8.07 -15.55 -5.11
CA ALA A 84 -7.47 -16.85 -5.33
C ALA A 84 -8.49 -17.89 -5.85
N THR A 85 -9.74 -17.81 -5.41
CA THR A 85 -10.83 -18.68 -5.90
C THR A 85 -11.08 -18.45 -7.40
N PHE A 86 -11.14 -17.19 -7.85
CA PHE A 86 -11.26 -16.88 -9.29
C PHE A 86 -10.07 -17.43 -10.09
N THR A 87 -8.85 -17.27 -9.58
CA THR A 87 -7.66 -17.85 -10.20
C THR A 87 -7.78 -19.37 -10.32
N GLY A 88 -8.23 -20.05 -9.27
CA GLY A 88 -8.47 -21.50 -9.27
C GLY A 88 -9.50 -21.93 -10.31
N MET A 89 -10.60 -21.18 -10.46
CA MET A 89 -11.62 -21.46 -11.49
C MET A 89 -11.05 -21.35 -12.92
N ILE A 90 -10.22 -20.35 -13.18
CA ILE A 90 -9.55 -20.16 -14.47
C ILE A 90 -8.60 -21.33 -14.74
N LEU A 91 -7.78 -21.72 -13.77
CA LEU A 91 -6.84 -22.84 -13.91
C LEU A 91 -7.57 -24.15 -14.18
N ASN A 92 -8.68 -24.42 -13.48
CA ASN A 92 -9.51 -25.60 -13.70
C ASN A 92 -10.13 -25.62 -15.11
N HIS A 93 -10.55 -24.44 -15.61
CA HIS A 93 -11.07 -24.34 -16.98
C HIS A 93 -10.04 -24.74 -18.06
N TYR A 94 -8.76 -24.44 -17.81
CA TYR A 94 -7.65 -24.75 -18.72
C TYR A 94 -6.87 -26.03 -18.34
N GLU A 95 -7.41 -26.88 -17.47
CA GLU A 95 -6.74 -28.06 -16.94
C GLU A 95 -6.21 -28.98 -18.06
N SER A 96 -7.00 -29.21 -19.11
CA SER A 96 -6.60 -30.07 -20.24
C SER A 96 -5.39 -29.52 -21.01
N ALA A 97 -5.33 -28.21 -21.20
CA ALA A 97 -4.20 -27.55 -21.85
C ALA A 97 -2.93 -27.58 -20.95
N LEU A 98 -3.11 -27.40 -19.64
CA LEU A 98 -2.02 -27.47 -18.66
C LEU A 98 -1.50 -28.92 -18.52
N ALA A 99 -2.36 -29.92 -18.57
CA ALA A 99 -1.96 -31.32 -18.54
C ALA A 99 -1.19 -31.73 -19.79
N ALA A 100 -1.49 -31.12 -20.95
CA ALA A 100 -0.74 -31.36 -22.19
C ALA A 100 0.70 -30.78 -22.15
N CYS A 101 0.94 -29.79 -21.32
CA CYS A 101 2.23 -29.13 -21.20
C CYS A 101 2.61 -28.90 -19.71
N LEU A 102 3.17 -29.93 -19.06
CA LEU A 102 3.52 -29.94 -17.64
C LEU A 102 4.46 -28.79 -17.24
N VAL A 103 5.30 -28.31 -18.19
CA VAL A 103 6.20 -27.20 -17.97
C VAL A 103 5.45 -25.92 -17.61
N LEU A 104 4.26 -25.68 -18.18
CA LEU A 104 3.46 -24.49 -17.86
C LEU A 104 3.06 -24.45 -16.39
N ASN A 105 2.77 -25.60 -15.77
CA ASN A 105 2.40 -25.67 -14.36
C ASN A 105 3.52 -25.15 -13.44
N ALA A 106 4.78 -25.35 -13.82
CA ALA A 106 5.92 -24.86 -13.02
C ALA A 106 6.06 -23.32 -13.06
N TYR A 107 5.57 -22.68 -14.12
CA TYR A 107 5.66 -21.23 -14.27
C TYR A 107 4.51 -20.45 -13.59
N ILE A 108 3.37 -21.09 -13.33
CA ILE A 108 2.22 -20.44 -12.69
C ILE A 108 2.58 -19.82 -11.35
N PRO A 109 3.19 -20.54 -10.38
CA PRO A 109 3.58 -19.94 -9.10
C PRO A 109 4.60 -18.82 -9.25
N MET A 110 5.53 -18.95 -10.19
CA MET A 110 6.55 -17.94 -10.45
C MET A 110 5.94 -16.64 -10.98
N LEU A 111 5.05 -16.73 -11.97
CA LEU A 111 4.36 -15.55 -12.54
C LEU A 111 3.44 -14.90 -11.52
N SER A 112 2.68 -15.70 -10.77
CA SER A 112 1.80 -15.21 -9.71
C SER A 112 2.57 -14.51 -8.60
N GLY A 113 3.67 -15.10 -8.12
CA GLY A 113 4.53 -14.52 -7.10
C GLY A 113 5.21 -13.22 -7.56
N THR A 114 5.69 -13.20 -8.80
CA THR A 114 6.31 -12.00 -9.40
C THR A 114 5.29 -10.88 -9.57
N GLY A 115 4.09 -11.20 -10.06
CA GLY A 115 2.99 -10.24 -10.19
C GLY A 115 2.56 -9.67 -8.84
N GLY A 116 2.44 -10.51 -7.82
CA GLY A 116 2.12 -10.09 -6.45
C GLY A 116 3.17 -9.15 -5.86
N ASN A 117 4.45 -9.48 -6.01
CA ASN A 117 5.54 -8.62 -5.54
C ASN A 117 5.57 -7.27 -6.26
N SER A 118 5.35 -7.25 -7.59
CA SER A 118 5.28 -6.00 -8.35
C SER A 118 4.08 -5.15 -7.91
N GLY A 119 2.93 -5.77 -7.66
CA GLY A 119 1.75 -5.09 -7.13
C GLY A 119 1.99 -4.48 -5.75
N THR A 120 2.66 -5.19 -4.86
CA THR A 120 3.04 -4.66 -3.54
C THR A 120 3.98 -3.46 -3.66
N GLN A 121 4.98 -3.51 -4.54
CA GLN A 121 5.89 -2.39 -4.76
C GLN A 121 5.15 -1.15 -5.30
N ALA A 122 4.24 -1.33 -6.26
CA ALA A 122 3.40 -0.25 -6.76
C ALA A 122 2.50 0.35 -5.67
N SER A 123 1.86 -0.51 -4.87
CA SER A 123 1.00 -0.09 -3.75
C SER A 123 1.76 0.75 -2.73
N VAL A 124 2.93 0.29 -2.28
CA VAL A 124 3.78 1.02 -1.33
C VAL A 124 4.20 2.38 -1.90
N ALA A 125 4.61 2.44 -3.19
CA ALA A 125 5.01 3.68 -3.83
C ALA A 125 3.86 4.70 -3.92
N VAL A 126 2.65 4.23 -4.28
CA VAL A 126 1.47 5.09 -4.41
C VAL A 126 0.97 5.57 -3.05
N ILE A 127 0.89 4.67 -2.04
CA ILE A 127 0.47 5.06 -0.69
C ILE A 127 1.45 6.10 -0.13
N ARG A 128 2.76 5.89 -0.30
CA ARG A 128 3.76 6.85 0.15
C ARG A 128 3.63 8.21 -0.55
N ALA A 129 3.35 8.23 -1.86
CA ALA A 129 3.15 9.47 -2.60
C ALA A 129 1.88 10.22 -2.15
N LEU A 130 0.80 9.49 -1.81
CA LEU A 130 -0.42 10.05 -1.23
C LEU A 130 -0.15 10.66 0.15
N SER A 131 0.53 9.93 1.01
CA SER A 131 0.91 10.33 2.37
C SER A 131 1.81 11.58 2.41
N LEU A 132 2.66 11.77 1.41
CA LEU A 132 3.51 12.97 1.27
C LEU A 132 2.80 14.15 0.57
N GLY A 133 1.55 13.97 0.14
CA GLY A 133 0.84 14.99 -0.65
C GLY A 133 1.45 15.25 -2.04
N GLU A 134 2.27 14.30 -2.56
CA GLU A 134 2.83 14.40 -3.91
C GLU A 134 1.81 14.09 -5.00
N VAL A 135 0.76 13.36 -4.63
CA VAL A 135 -0.32 12.89 -5.52
C VAL A 135 -1.65 12.99 -4.80
N ASP A 136 -2.67 13.47 -5.49
CA ASP A 136 -4.04 13.55 -5.01
C ASP A 136 -4.95 12.53 -5.71
N PHE A 137 -6.15 12.30 -5.16
CA PHE A 137 -7.18 11.46 -5.81
C PHE A 137 -7.59 11.96 -7.21
N SER A 138 -7.37 13.24 -7.53
CA SER A 138 -7.56 13.77 -8.87
C SER A 138 -6.57 13.22 -9.90
N ASP A 139 -5.41 12.74 -9.46
CA ASP A 139 -4.31 12.27 -10.31
C ASP A 139 -4.37 10.76 -10.62
N VAL A 140 -5.45 10.07 -10.20
CA VAL A 140 -5.61 8.62 -10.35
C VAL A 140 -5.29 8.12 -11.76
N LEU A 141 -5.76 8.81 -12.80
CA LEU A 141 -5.50 8.40 -14.19
C LEU A 141 -4.03 8.55 -14.58
N ALA A 142 -3.36 9.59 -14.10
CA ALA A 142 -1.93 9.81 -14.35
C ALA A 142 -1.08 8.76 -13.63
N VAL A 143 -1.41 8.46 -12.38
CA VAL A 143 -0.77 7.40 -11.58
C VAL A 143 -0.97 6.04 -12.24
N LEU A 144 -2.20 5.69 -12.59
CA LEU A 144 -2.53 4.43 -13.25
C LEU A 144 -1.73 4.28 -14.56
N TRP A 145 -1.68 5.31 -15.38
CA TRP A 145 -0.92 5.30 -16.64
C TRP A 145 0.58 5.17 -16.42
N LYS A 146 1.11 5.77 -15.36
CA LYS A 146 2.51 5.61 -14.96
C LYS A 146 2.78 4.16 -14.55
N GLU A 147 1.96 3.60 -13.66
CA GLU A 147 2.12 2.23 -13.16
C GLU A 147 1.99 1.17 -14.26
N VAL A 148 1.07 1.33 -15.21
CA VAL A 148 0.95 0.44 -16.37
C VAL A 148 2.24 0.41 -17.20
N ARG A 149 2.88 1.57 -17.44
CA ARG A 149 4.16 1.63 -18.17
C ARG A 149 5.30 0.99 -17.38
N VAL A 150 5.35 1.22 -16.08
CA VAL A 150 6.35 0.61 -15.20
C VAL A 150 6.16 -0.91 -15.18
N ALA A 151 4.94 -1.40 -15.01
CA ALA A 151 4.62 -2.82 -15.02
C ALA A 151 5.00 -3.48 -16.35
N PHE A 152 4.78 -2.80 -17.49
CA PHE A 152 5.19 -3.31 -18.79
C PHE A 152 6.72 -3.44 -18.91
N LEU A 153 7.48 -2.44 -18.47
CA LEU A 153 8.95 -2.49 -18.48
C LEU A 153 9.49 -3.58 -17.56
N CYS A 154 8.95 -3.68 -16.33
CA CYS A 154 9.32 -4.74 -15.40
C CYS A 154 9.00 -6.12 -15.97
N GLY A 155 7.81 -6.29 -16.54
CA GLY A 155 7.39 -7.56 -17.15
C GLY A 155 8.30 -7.96 -18.32
N ALA A 156 8.65 -7.01 -19.20
CA ALA A 156 9.57 -7.26 -20.32
C ALA A 156 10.98 -7.66 -19.84
N ALA A 157 11.51 -6.97 -18.84
CA ALA A 157 12.83 -7.27 -18.26
C ALA A 157 12.83 -8.66 -17.60
N LEU A 158 11.79 -8.99 -16.83
CA LEU A 158 11.67 -10.30 -16.17
C LEU A 158 11.46 -11.43 -17.18
N ALA A 159 10.69 -11.19 -18.25
CA ALA A 159 10.53 -12.17 -19.34
C ALA A 159 11.88 -12.44 -20.03
N ALA A 160 12.66 -11.40 -20.34
CA ALA A 160 13.98 -11.55 -20.94
C ALA A 160 14.95 -12.32 -20.02
N ALA A 161 14.95 -11.97 -18.72
CA ALA A 161 15.78 -12.66 -17.73
C ALA A 161 15.39 -14.14 -17.57
N ASN A 162 14.09 -14.44 -17.56
CA ASN A 162 13.59 -15.80 -17.48
C ASN A 162 13.92 -16.61 -18.74
N PHE A 163 13.80 -15.99 -19.92
CA PHE A 163 14.18 -16.62 -21.17
C PHE A 163 15.69 -16.93 -21.19
N ALA A 164 16.54 -15.99 -20.76
CA ALA A 164 17.98 -16.22 -20.65
C ALA A 164 18.31 -17.38 -19.69
N LYS A 165 17.61 -17.47 -18.55
CA LYS A 165 17.77 -18.58 -17.59
C LYS A 165 17.38 -19.93 -18.19
N MET A 166 16.44 -19.98 -19.13
CA MET A 166 16.02 -21.23 -19.78
C MET A 166 17.02 -21.72 -20.83
N LEU A 167 17.91 -20.84 -21.32
CA LEU A 167 18.97 -21.18 -22.28
C LEU A 167 20.26 -21.73 -21.62
N LEU A 168 20.38 -21.57 -20.30
CA LEU A 168 21.47 -22.06 -19.45
C LEU A 168 21.15 -23.44 -18.86
#